data_13512647bb85164f7eee3eb0f1072df6
#
_entry.id   13512647bb85164f7eee3eb0f1072df6
#
_cell.length_a   1.000
_cell.length_b   1.000
_cell.length_c   1.000
_cell.angle_alpha   90.00
_cell.angle_beta   90.00
_cell.angle_gamma   90.00
#
_symmetry.space_group_name_H-M   'P 1'
#
loop_
_entity.id
_entity.type
_entity.pdbx_description
1 polymer ?
#
loop_
_entity_poly.entity_id
_entity_poly.type
_entity_poly.pdbx_seq_one_letter_code
_entity_poly.pdbx_strand_id
1 'polypeptide(L)'
;MPMATAPQDEYRALELLSRTPYGRVAVSMRALPFVTVARHIVVDGRVVLRLHGGFGYAQACDGSVVAYGADNLADREEGDESVWTVQFVGMARRYVPGPADLEAFGRAPVAADSTPFVPEYLCIEPQFITMHHLEGVPARRPAHSA
;
A
#
# COMPACT_ATOMS: atom_id res chain seq x y z
N MET A 1 15.30 -0.14 -19.52
CA MET A 1 15.86 -0.79 -18.35
C MET A 1 15.63 0.09 -17.14
N PRO A 2 15.01 -0.43 -16.10
CA PRO A 2 14.77 0.38 -14.91
C PRO A 2 16.10 0.75 -14.24
N MET A 3 16.20 1.99 -13.80
CA MET A 3 17.35 2.44 -13.04
C MET A 3 17.20 2.01 -11.58
N ALA A 4 18.30 1.64 -10.95
CA ALA A 4 18.29 1.35 -9.54
C ALA A 4 17.92 2.62 -8.77
N THR A 5 17.02 2.50 -7.79
CA THR A 5 16.65 3.60 -6.92
C THR A 5 17.82 3.95 -6.01
N ALA A 6 18.12 5.24 -5.86
CA ALA A 6 19.15 5.68 -4.92
C ALA A 6 18.74 5.33 -3.48
N PRO A 7 19.67 4.92 -2.60
CA PRO A 7 19.32 4.52 -1.23
C PRO A 7 18.54 5.59 -0.45
N GLN A 8 18.88 6.86 -0.64
CA GLN A 8 18.16 7.95 0.03
C GLN A 8 16.72 8.09 -0.48
N ASP A 9 16.47 7.79 -1.76
CA ASP A 9 15.13 7.82 -2.33
C ASP A 9 14.31 6.65 -1.82
N GLU A 10 14.92 5.47 -1.66
CA GLU A 10 14.27 4.32 -1.04
C GLU A 10 13.85 4.64 0.38
N TYR A 11 14.76 5.23 1.17
CA TYR A 11 14.46 5.64 2.54
C TYR A 11 13.32 6.66 2.57
N ARG A 12 13.38 7.65 1.69
CA ARG A 12 12.35 8.69 1.61
C ARG A 12 10.98 8.11 1.23
N ALA A 13 10.95 7.19 0.28
CA ALA A 13 9.71 6.55 -0.15
C ALA A 13 9.10 5.73 0.98
N LEU A 14 9.91 4.97 1.72
CA LEU A 14 9.44 4.20 2.88
C LEU A 14 8.95 5.11 3.99
N GLU A 15 9.62 6.24 4.22
CA GLU A 15 9.18 7.24 5.18
C GLU A 15 7.81 7.82 4.81
N LEU A 16 7.62 8.17 3.55
CA LEU A 16 6.33 8.65 3.05
C LEU A 16 5.25 7.59 3.20
N LEU A 17 5.56 6.35 2.85
CA LEU A 17 4.62 5.24 3.00
C LEU A 17 4.15 5.10 4.45
N SER A 18 5.07 5.26 5.41
CA SER A 18 4.73 5.11 6.83
C SER A 18 3.81 6.22 7.36
N ARG A 19 3.62 7.31 6.61
CA ARG A 19 2.76 8.42 7.00
C ARG A 19 1.27 8.16 6.69
N THR A 20 0.96 7.13 5.92
CA THR A 20 -0.41 6.79 5.58
C THR A 20 -0.66 5.31 5.90
N PRO A 21 -1.86 4.94 6.35
CA PRO A 21 -2.13 3.57 6.77
C PRO A 21 -2.54 2.64 5.63
N TYR A 22 -3.06 3.16 4.52
CA TYR A 22 -3.63 2.35 3.45
C TYR A 22 -3.00 2.67 2.10
N GLY A 23 -2.92 1.67 1.26
CA GLY A 23 -2.53 1.77 -0.12
C GLY A 23 -3.29 0.77 -0.96
N ARG A 24 -2.78 0.51 -2.16
CA ARG A 24 -3.40 -0.45 -3.07
C ARG A 24 -2.34 -1.40 -3.60
N VAL A 25 -2.64 -2.69 -3.53
CA VAL A 25 -1.80 -3.72 -4.13
C VAL A 25 -2.39 -4.14 -5.47
N ALA A 26 -1.53 -4.26 -6.46
CA ALA A 26 -1.88 -4.72 -7.79
C ALA A 26 -1.21 -6.06 -8.06
N VAL A 27 -1.98 -7.01 -8.55
CA VAL A 27 -1.52 -8.36 -8.88
C VAL A 27 -2.24 -8.85 -10.12
N SER A 28 -1.57 -9.70 -10.90
CA SER A 28 -2.21 -10.36 -12.04
C SER A 28 -2.79 -11.70 -11.59
N MET A 29 -4.06 -11.91 -11.94
CA MET A 29 -4.77 -13.16 -11.72
C MET A 29 -5.27 -13.64 -13.07
N ARG A 30 -4.78 -14.81 -13.53
CA ARG A 30 -5.12 -15.33 -14.87
C ARG A 30 -4.87 -14.33 -15.98
N ALA A 31 -3.69 -13.67 -15.91
CA ALA A 31 -3.23 -12.64 -16.85
C ALA A 31 -4.06 -11.34 -16.83
N LEU A 32 -5.01 -11.21 -15.90
CA LEU A 32 -5.77 -9.97 -15.71
C LEU A 32 -5.24 -9.21 -14.49
N PRO A 33 -4.97 -7.91 -14.62
CA PRO A 33 -4.53 -7.12 -13.49
C PRO A 33 -5.71 -6.77 -12.57
N PHE A 34 -5.48 -6.91 -11.27
CA PHE A 34 -6.44 -6.54 -10.24
C PHE A 34 -5.79 -5.61 -9.23
N VAL A 35 -6.58 -4.74 -8.63
CA VAL A 35 -6.13 -3.79 -7.61
C VAL A 35 -7.08 -3.87 -6.42
N THR A 36 -6.52 -3.94 -5.22
CA THR A 36 -7.33 -3.90 -3.99
C THR A 36 -6.65 -3.07 -2.92
N VAL A 37 -7.45 -2.52 -2.03
CA VAL A 37 -6.96 -1.74 -0.88
C VAL A 37 -6.36 -2.67 0.16
N ALA A 38 -5.27 -2.24 0.77
CA ALA A 38 -4.62 -2.97 1.86
C ALA A 38 -4.13 -2.00 2.93
N ARG A 39 -4.15 -2.46 4.17
CA ARG A 39 -3.48 -1.81 5.29
C ARG A 39 -2.00 -2.21 5.24
N HIS A 40 -1.09 -1.27 5.45
CA HIS A 40 0.33 -1.59 5.45
C HIS A 40 1.05 -1.07 6.69
N ILE A 41 2.18 -1.71 6.97
CA ILE A 41 3.21 -1.21 7.87
C ILE A 41 4.56 -1.40 7.20
N VAL A 42 5.56 -0.70 7.68
CA VAL A 42 6.93 -0.84 7.19
C VAL A 42 7.76 -1.53 8.29
N VAL A 43 8.40 -2.64 7.95
CA VAL A 43 9.20 -3.42 8.88
C VAL A 43 10.55 -3.74 8.23
N ASP A 44 11.62 -3.22 8.79
CA ASP A 44 12.98 -3.48 8.31
C ASP A 44 13.16 -3.27 6.79
N GLY A 45 12.63 -2.17 6.27
CA GLY A 45 12.74 -1.84 4.85
C GLY A 45 11.81 -2.63 3.94
N ARG A 46 10.92 -3.44 4.50
CA ARG A 46 9.93 -4.22 3.76
C ARG A 46 8.54 -3.68 3.99
N VAL A 47 7.67 -3.92 3.03
CA VAL A 47 6.26 -3.51 3.11
C VAL A 47 5.44 -4.73 3.51
N VAL A 48 4.78 -4.65 4.66
CA VAL A 48 3.94 -5.73 5.16
C VAL A 48 2.48 -5.30 5.04
N LEU A 49 1.66 -6.15 4.45
CA LEU A 49 0.27 -5.87 4.13
C LEU A 49 -0.69 -6.75 4.92
N ARG A 50 -1.84 -6.20 5.25
CA ARG A 50 -2.99 -6.95 5.76
C ARG A 50 -4.14 -6.84 4.77
N LEU A 51 -4.65 -7.97 4.31
CA LEU A 51 -5.75 -8.08 3.36
C LEU A 51 -6.85 -8.97 3.92
N HIS A 52 -8.04 -8.87 3.32
CA HIS A 52 -9.08 -9.86 3.54
C HIS A 52 -8.78 -11.10 2.69
N GLY A 53 -8.76 -12.28 3.31
CA GLY A 53 -8.44 -13.54 2.64
C GLY A 53 -9.53 -14.08 1.74
N GLY A 54 -10.76 -13.63 1.93
CA GLY A 54 -11.91 -14.20 1.22
C GLY A 54 -12.03 -13.85 -0.26
N PHE A 55 -11.23 -12.88 -0.75
CA PHE A 55 -11.30 -12.47 -2.16
C PHE A 55 -10.27 -13.16 -3.05
N GLY A 56 -9.37 -13.96 -2.49
CA GLY A 56 -8.34 -14.66 -3.25
C GLY A 56 -7.13 -13.82 -3.63
N TYR A 57 -7.08 -12.53 -3.29
CA TYR A 57 -5.95 -11.66 -3.65
C TYR A 57 -4.66 -12.06 -2.95
N ALA A 58 -4.73 -12.41 -1.66
CA ALA A 58 -3.53 -12.81 -0.92
C ALA A 58 -2.92 -14.09 -1.50
N GLN A 59 -3.76 -15.05 -1.88
CA GLN A 59 -3.29 -16.27 -2.51
C GLN A 59 -2.65 -15.99 -3.87
N ALA A 60 -3.23 -15.08 -4.65
CA ALA A 60 -2.67 -14.69 -5.95
C ALA A 60 -1.34 -13.95 -5.80
N CYS A 61 -1.19 -13.15 -4.76
CA CYS A 61 0.04 -12.40 -4.50
C CYS A 61 1.20 -13.29 -4.05
N ASP A 62 0.92 -14.34 -3.29
CA ASP A 62 1.96 -15.20 -2.71
C ASP A 62 2.81 -15.86 -3.79
N GLY A 63 4.10 -15.54 -3.80
CA GLY A 63 5.03 -16.02 -4.82
C GLY A 63 4.99 -15.26 -6.13
N SER A 64 4.28 -14.14 -6.19
CA SER A 64 4.16 -13.32 -7.39
C SER A 64 4.83 -11.95 -7.20
N VAL A 65 5.24 -11.35 -8.32
CA VAL A 65 5.66 -9.95 -8.33
C VAL A 65 4.40 -9.09 -8.31
N VAL A 66 4.35 -8.16 -7.36
CA VAL A 66 3.22 -7.27 -7.18
C VAL A 66 3.69 -5.82 -7.19
N ALA A 67 2.76 -4.90 -7.36
CA ALA A 67 3.00 -3.48 -7.18
C ALA A 67 2.15 -2.99 -6.01
N TYR A 68 2.74 -2.20 -5.12
CA TYR A 68 2.02 -1.59 -4.01
C TYR A 68 2.20 -0.09 -4.08
N GLY A 69 1.11 0.65 -4.13
CA GLY A 69 1.13 2.10 -4.24
C GLY A 69 0.38 2.78 -3.12
N ALA A 70 0.86 3.95 -2.74
CA ALA A 70 0.19 4.82 -1.77
C ALA A 70 0.46 6.28 -2.13
N ASP A 71 -0.34 7.16 -1.57
CA ASP A 71 -0.27 8.59 -1.80
C ASP A 71 -0.91 9.34 -0.63
N ASN A 72 -0.84 10.67 -0.68
CA ASN A 72 -1.45 11.51 0.34
C ASN A 72 -2.76 12.18 -0.10
N LEU A 73 -3.40 11.67 -1.16
CA LEU A 73 -4.59 12.33 -1.70
C LEU A 73 -5.72 12.50 -0.69
N ALA A 74 -5.94 11.50 0.16
CA ALA A 74 -7.00 11.55 1.16
C ALA A 74 -6.60 12.28 2.44
N ASP A 75 -5.31 12.47 2.67
CA ASP A 75 -4.78 13.00 3.93
C ASP A 75 -4.27 14.43 3.82
N ARG A 76 -4.50 15.09 2.69
CA ARG A 76 -4.06 16.47 2.50
C ARG A 76 -4.88 17.42 3.35
N GLU A 77 -4.17 18.35 3.99
CA GLU A 77 -4.83 19.43 4.70
C GLU A 77 -5.42 20.43 3.71
N GLU A 78 -6.41 21.18 4.17
CA GLU A 78 -7.05 22.21 3.36
C GLU A 78 -6.01 23.22 2.91
N GLY A 79 -5.99 23.52 1.62
CA GLY A 79 -5.04 24.45 1.02
C GLY A 79 -3.72 23.83 0.59
N ASP A 80 -3.45 22.58 0.95
CA ASP A 80 -2.25 21.88 0.50
C ASP A 80 -2.48 21.29 -0.89
N GLU A 81 -1.74 21.80 -1.87
CA GLU A 81 -1.82 21.36 -3.25
C GLU A 81 -0.70 20.40 -3.65
N SER A 82 0.13 19.99 -2.71
CA SER A 82 1.21 19.04 -2.97
C SER A 82 0.73 17.61 -2.81
N VAL A 83 1.01 16.79 -3.82
CA VAL A 83 0.71 15.36 -3.79
C VAL A 83 2.00 14.58 -3.99
N TRP A 84 2.23 13.61 -3.13
CA TRP A 84 3.27 12.62 -3.37
C TRP A 84 2.64 11.25 -3.63
N THR A 85 3.31 10.48 -4.47
CA THR A 85 2.96 9.08 -4.71
C THR A 85 4.21 8.25 -4.58
N VAL A 86 4.05 7.04 -4.05
CA VAL A 86 5.14 6.06 -3.95
C VAL A 86 4.63 4.73 -4.47
N GLN A 87 5.52 3.98 -5.13
CA GLN A 87 5.18 2.65 -5.62
C GLN A 87 6.36 1.72 -5.37
N PHE A 88 6.03 0.55 -4.86
CA PHE A 88 6.98 -0.51 -4.51
C PHE A 88 6.64 -1.74 -5.34
N VAL A 89 7.59 -2.22 -6.13
CA VAL A 89 7.40 -3.42 -6.94
C VAL A 89 8.37 -4.48 -6.46
N GLY A 90 7.86 -5.66 -6.17
CA GLY A 90 8.69 -6.77 -5.71
C GLY A 90 7.89 -8.03 -5.50
N MET A 91 8.60 -9.08 -5.12
CA MET A 91 8.02 -10.38 -4.82
C MET A 91 7.25 -10.30 -3.50
N ALA A 92 6.01 -10.78 -3.51
CA ALA A 92 5.22 -10.91 -2.31
C ALA A 92 5.25 -12.35 -1.79
N ARG A 93 5.24 -12.50 -0.46
CA ARG A 93 5.20 -13.79 0.21
C ARG A 93 4.27 -13.72 1.41
N ARG A 94 3.65 -14.83 1.75
CA ARG A 94 2.91 -14.94 3.00
C ARG A 94 3.80 -14.55 4.17
N TYR A 95 3.20 -13.85 5.12
CA TYR A 95 3.91 -13.32 6.28
C TYR A 95 3.17 -13.69 7.56
N VAL A 96 3.91 -14.10 8.58
CA VAL A 96 3.35 -14.40 9.90
C VAL A 96 3.66 -13.20 10.80
N PRO A 97 2.66 -12.37 11.13
CA PRO A 97 2.90 -11.19 11.94
C PRO A 97 3.21 -11.56 13.39
N GLY A 98 4.18 -10.85 13.96
CA GLY A 98 4.47 -10.93 15.39
C GLY A 98 3.60 -9.96 16.19
N PRO A 99 3.70 -9.98 17.54
CA PRO A 99 2.89 -9.09 18.39
C PRO A 99 3.11 -7.62 18.09
N ALA A 100 4.34 -7.19 17.82
CA ALA A 100 4.63 -5.80 17.49
C ALA A 100 4.01 -5.39 16.15
N ASP A 101 3.99 -6.30 15.17
CA ASP A 101 3.37 -6.06 13.87
C ASP A 101 1.86 -5.87 14.02
N LEU A 102 1.22 -6.74 14.78
CA LEU A 102 -0.22 -6.68 15.02
C LEU A 102 -0.60 -5.38 15.72
N GLU A 103 0.22 -4.94 16.68
CA GLU A 103 0.00 -3.66 17.35
C GLU A 103 0.12 -2.50 16.36
N ALA A 104 1.12 -2.53 15.48
CA ALA A 104 1.34 -1.50 14.48
C ALA A 104 0.19 -1.43 13.45
N PHE A 105 -0.35 -2.58 13.05
CA PHE A 105 -1.51 -2.61 12.16
C PHE A 105 -2.76 -2.02 12.82
N GLY A 106 -2.88 -2.21 14.10
CA GLY A 106 -4.06 -1.80 14.84
C GLY A 106 -5.26 -2.71 14.57
N ARG A 107 -6.46 -2.18 14.85
CA ARG A 107 -7.69 -2.95 14.76
C ARG A 107 -8.01 -3.32 13.31
N ALA A 108 -8.31 -4.60 13.08
CA ALA A 108 -8.74 -5.08 11.78
C ALA A 108 -10.19 -4.69 11.49
N PRO A 109 -10.58 -4.59 10.20
CA PRO A 109 -11.99 -4.44 9.85
C PRO A 109 -12.83 -5.59 10.40
N VAL A 110 -14.11 -5.30 10.66
CA VAL A 110 -15.03 -6.30 11.20
C VAL A 110 -15.54 -7.23 10.10
N ALA A 111 -15.79 -6.69 8.93
CA ALA A 111 -16.40 -7.43 7.84
C ALA A 111 -15.90 -6.95 6.47
N ALA A 112 -16.05 -7.80 5.48
CA ALA A 112 -15.85 -7.49 4.07
C ALA A 112 -17.03 -8.11 3.31
N ASP A 113 -17.75 -7.30 2.54
CA ASP A 113 -18.94 -7.73 1.78
C ASP A 113 -19.93 -8.53 2.64
N SER A 114 -20.22 -8.02 3.86
CA SER A 114 -21.15 -8.61 4.82
C SER A 114 -20.72 -9.98 5.37
N THR A 115 -19.49 -10.40 5.13
CA THR A 115 -18.91 -11.58 5.77
C THR A 115 -17.82 -11.18 6.75
N PRO A 116 -17.50 -12.00 7.77
CA PRO A 116 -16.43 -11.67 8.69
C PRO A 116 -15.10 -11.44 7.98
N PHE A 117 -14.38 -10.42 8.41
CA PHE A 117 -13.05 -10.14 7.86
C PHE A 117 -12.07 -11.23 8.32
N VAL A 118 -11.40 -11.86 7.37
CA VAL A 118 -10.37 -12.88 7.64
C VAL A 118 -9.02 -12.27 7.29
N PRO A 119 -8.22 -11.84 8.28
CA PRO A 119 -6.95 -11.22 7.98
C PRO A 119 -5.94 -12.20 7.43
N GLU A 120 -5.30 -11.81 6.34
CA GLU A 120 -4.13 -12.49 5.79
C GLU A 120 -3.03 -11.47 5.58
N TYR A 121 -1.78 -11.91 5.70
CA TYR A 121 -0.63 -11.02 5.71
C TYR A 121 0.37 -11.41 4.64
N LEU A 122 0.93 -10.40 3.99
CA LEU A 122 1.94 -10.53 2.94
C LEU A 122 3.11 -9.64 3.27
N CYS A 123 4.30 -10.04 2.83
CA CYS A 123 5.49 -9.21 2.88
C CYS A 123 6.00 -9.00 1.47
N ILE A 124 6.28 -7.76 1.12
CA ILE A 124 6.89 -7.40 -0.15
C ILE A 124 8.30 -6.94 0.12
N GLU A 125 9.28 -7.56 -0.55
CA GLU A 125 10.66 -7.06 -0.59
C GLU A 125 10.79 -6.18 -1.83
N PRO A 126 10.89 -4.85 -1.67
CA PRO A 126 10.92 -3.96 -2.82
C PRO A 126 12.19 -4.18 -3.66
N GLN A 127 12.00 -4.34 -4.96
CA GLN A 127 13.08 -4.39 -5.96
C GLN A 127 13.16 -3.10 -6.73
N PHE A 128 12.00 -2.49 -7.00
CA PHE A 128 11.92 -1.21 -7.68
C PHE A 128 11.03 -0.29 -6.86
N ILE A 129 11.51 0.91 -6.63
CA ILE A 129 10.76 1.92 -5.89
C ILE A 129 10.70 3.18 -6.75
N THR A 130 9.50 3.71 -6.96
CA THR A 130 9.31 4.99 -7.63
C THR A 130 8.63 5.96 -6.70
N MET A 131 8.96 7.23 -6.88
CA MET A 131 8.40 8.31 -6.08
C MET A 131 8.17 9.51 -6.99
N HIS A 132 6.96 10.07 -6.93
CA HIS A 132 6.61 11.23 -7.71
C HIS A 132 6.02 12.31 -6.83
N HIS A 133 6.27 13.56 -7.21
CA HIS A 133 5.68 14.73 -6.59
C HIS A 133 4.89 15.49 -7.63
N LEU A 134 3.67 15.85 -7.28
CA LEU A 134 2.82 16.71 -8.08
C LEU A 134 2.56 17.98 -7.30
N GLU A 135 2.64 19.11 -7.97
CA GLU A 135 2.36 20.41 -7.38
C GLU A 135 1.18 21.07 -8.10
N GLY A 136 0.48 21.92 -7.39
CA GLY A 136 -0.68 22.60 -7.96
C GLY A 136 -1.85 21.66 -8.20
N VAL A 137 -1.99 20.62 -7.42
CA VAL A 137 -3.14 19.71 -7.49
C VAL A 137 -4.29 20.35 -6.72
N PRO A 138 -5.42 20.68 -7.38
CA PRO A 138 -6.51 21.37 -6.70
C PRO A 138 -7.00 20.63 -5.46
N ALA A 139 -7.29 21.40 -4.41
CA ALA A 139 -7.87 20.84 -3.21
C ALA A 139 -9.28 20.32 -3.50
N ARG A 140 -9.66 19.28 -2.78
CA ARG A 140 -11.00 18.70 -2.93
C ARG A 140 -12.06 19.73 -2.55
N ARG A 141 -13.05 19.92 -3.41
CA ARG A 141 -14.16 20.80 -3.10
C ARG A 141 -15.13 20.13 -2.12
N PRO A 142 -15.73 20.89 -1.19
CA PRO A 142 -16.81 20.36 -0.37
C PRO A 142 -17.94 19.79 -1.22
N ALA A 143 -18.54 18.69 -0.79
CA ALA A 143 -19.54 17.97 -1.58
C ALA A 143 -20.79 18.79 -1.87
N HIS A 144 -21.11 19.76 -1.03
CA HIS A 144 -22.28 20.63 -1.17
C HIS A 144 -21.95 21.98 -1.79
N SER A 145 -20.75 22.15 -2.27
CA SER A 145 -20.32 23.37 -2.94
C SER A 145 -21.03 23.47 -4.29
N ALA A 146 -21.91 24.40 -4.40
CA ALA A 146 -22.64 24.62 -5.63
C ALA A 146 -21.75 25.34 -6.68
#